data_43b91e50a873bd7ae3156945f95d97b1
#
_entry.id   43b91e50a873bd7ae3156945f95d97b1
#
_cell.length_a   1.000
_cell.length_b   1.000
_cell.length_c   1.000
_cell.angle_alpha   90.00
_cell.angle_beta   90.00
_cell.angle_gamma   90.00
#
_symmetry.space_group_name_H-M   'P 1'
#
loop_
_entity.id
_entity.type
_entity.pdbx_description
1 polymer ?
#
loop_
_entity_poly.entity_id
_entity_poly.type
_entity_poly.pdbx_seq_one_letter_code
_entity_poly.pdbx_strand_id
1 'polypeptide(L)'
;MELKNLFTDDEAVSPVIGVILMVAITVILAAVIGAFVLGIGSNQESAPQATLAYNYDDTGLTHDYRGTFTVKHDGGETIKGGPLSIKGSNTTAGSAGVAISCSINSGTHSAGSTLASGCQYDSGETITITWTSSSGDSSQIISEETAP
;
A
#
# COMPACT_ATOMS: atom_id res chain seq x y z
N MET A 1 -23.33 71.89 3.52
CA MET A 1 -22.21 70.98 3.22
C MET A 1 -22.76 69.57 3.23
N GLU A 2 -22.96 69.02 2.01
CA GLU A 2 -23.69 67.78 1.80
C GLU A 2 -22.74 66.57 1.97
N LEU A 3 -22.82 65.97 3.14
CA LEU A 3 -22.22 64.66 3.39
C LEU A 3 -22.89 63.52 2.57
N LYS A 4 -23.96 63.85 1.85
CA LYS A 4 -24.73 62.89 1.05
C LYS A 4 -24.03 62.39 -0.20
N ASN A 5 -23.13 63.18 -0.77
CA ASN A 5 -22.44 62.82 -2.01
C ASN A 5 -21.20 61.94 -1.79
N LEU A 6 -20.77 61.78 -0.54
CA LEU A 6 -19.61 60.91 -0.27
C LEU A 6 -19.95 59.43 -0.29
N PHE A 7 -21.24 59.06 -0.17
CA PHE A 7 -21.71 57.68 -0.19
C PHE A 7 -22.23 57.22 -1.57
N THR A 8 -22.30 58.12 -2.55
CA THR A 8 -22.87 57.81 -3.86
C THR A 8 -21.80 57.31 -4.85
N ASP A 9 -20.51 57.55 -4.59
CA ASP A 9 -19.38 57.04 -5.38
C ASP A 9 -18.96 55.61 -5.03
N ASP A 10 -19.42 55.09 -3.89
CA ASP A 10 -19.11 53.74 -3.46
C ASP A 10 -19.84 52.64 -4.26
N GLU A 11 -20.95 52.96 -4.89
CA GLU A 11 -21.73 51.98 -5.66
C GLU A 11 -21.08 51.57 -6.98
N ALA A 12 -20.24 52.40 -7.58
CA ALA A 12 -19.55 52.07 -8.82
C ALA A 12 -18.25 51.24 -8.58
N VAL A 13 -17.63 51.41 -7.40
CA VAL A 13 -16.38 50.69 -7.04
C VAL A 13 -16.72 49.32 -6.47
N SER A 14 -17.83 49.15 -5.77
CA SER A 14 -18.28 47.92 -5.15
C SER A 14 -18.45 46.74 -6.12
N PRO A 15 -19.09 46.85 -7.28
CA PRO A 15 -19.22 45.74 -8.23
C PRO A 15 -17.89 45.31 -8.82
N VAL A 16 -16.97 46.23 -9.11
CA VAL A 16 -15.65 45.93 -9.67
C VAL A 16 -14.79 45.18 -8.65
N ILE A 17 -14.79 45.63 -7.43
CA ILE A 17 -14.05 44.94 -6.33
C ILE A 17 -14.63 43.55 -6.10
N GLY A 18 -15.95 43.40 -6.15
CA GLY A 18 -16.62 42.11 -6.05
C GLY A 18 -16.19 41.11 -7.12
N VAL A 19 -16.11 41.54 -8.35
CA VAL A 19 -15.64 40.69 -9.47
C VAL A 19 -14.17 40.34 -9.32
N ILE A 20 -13.30 41.27 -8.94
CA ILE A 20 -11.87 41.01 -8.74
C ILE A 20 -11.67 40.02 -7.59
N LEU A 21 -12.38 40.16 -6.49
CA LEU A 21 -12.32 39.24 -5.36
C LEU A 21 -12.81 37.84 -5.75
N MET A 22 -13.91 37.75 -6.52
CA MET A 22 -14.42 36.46 -6.98
C MET A 22 -13.39 35.75 -7.88
N VAL A 23 -12.79 36.46 -8.84
CA VAL A 23 -11.74 35.87 -9.69
C VAL A 23 -10.51 35.49 -8.88
N ALA A 24 -10.07 36.33 -7.95
CA ALA A 24 -8.91 36.04 -7.11
C ALA A 24 -9.14 34.78 -6.28
N ILE A 25 -10.29 34.64 -5.64
CA ILE A 25 -10.63 33.46 -4.83
C ILE A 25 -10.70 32.20 -5.69
N THR A 26 -11.33 32.26 -6.86
CA THR A 26 -11.43 31.09 -7.75
C THR A 26 -10.07 30.63 -8.26
N VAL A 27 -9.17 31.56 -8.60
CA VAL A 27 -7.81 31.23 -9.04
C VAL A 27 -6.99 30.61 -7.91
N ILE A 28 -7.08 31.16 -6.70
CA ILE A 28 -6.39 30.60 -5.53
C ILE A 28 -6.92 29.20 -5.22
N LEU A 29 -8.23 29.01 -5.20
CA LEU A 29 -8.84 27.69 -4.98
C LEU A 29 -8.42 26.69 -6.05
N ALA A 30 -8.44 27.09 -7.33
CA ALA A 30 -8.01 26.23 -8.43
C ALA A 30 -6.53 25.83 -8.29
N ALA A 31 -5.66 26.75 -7.90
CA ALA A 31 -4.24 26.49 -7.67
C ALA A 31 -4.02 25.53 -6.51
N VAL A 32 -4.72 25.71 -5.39
CA VAL A 32 -4.61 24.83 -4.21
C VAL A 32 -5.11 23.42 -4.54
N ILE A 33 -6.29 23.31 -5.16
CA ILE A 33 -6.87 22.03 -5.56
C ILE A 33 -5.95 21.33 -6.57
N GLY A 34 -5.44 22.07 -7.57
CA GLY A 34 -4.50 21.53 -8.55
C GLY A 34 -3.22 20.99 -7.93
N ALA A 35 -2.61 21.74 -7.02
CA ALA A 35 -1.42 21.30 -6.30
C ALA A 35 -1.69 20.05 -5.43
N PHE A 36 -2.85 20.00 -4.78
CA PHE A 36 -3.25 18.87 -3.95
C PHE A 36 -3.50 17.61 -4.78
N VAL A 37 -4.23 17.73 -5.89
CA VAL A 37 -4.51 16.59 -6.79
C VAL A 37 -3.23 16.05 -7.43
N LEU A 38 -2.32 16.92 -7.84
CA LEU A 38 -1.01 16.49 -8.38
C LEU A 38 -0.13 15.85 -7.28
N GLY A 39 -0.20 16.36 -6.05
CA GLY A 39 0.55 15.80 -4.92
C GLY A 39 0.09 14.41 -4.49
N ILE A 40 -1.22 14.14 -4.54
CA ILE A 40 -1.76 12.81 -4.19
C ILE A 40 -1.36 11.76 -5.23
N GLY A 41 -1.33 12.12 -6.51
CA GLY A 41 -1.04 11.16 -7.59
C GLY A 41 0.41 10.71 -7.68
N SER A 42 1.36 11.48 -7.13
CA SER A 42 2.79 11.23 -7.28
C SER A 42 3.41 10.31 -6.23
N ASN A 43 2.72 10.04 -5.13
CA ASN A 43 3.26 9.29 -4.00
C ASN A 43 2.67 7.87 -3.86
N GLN A 44 1.85 7.42 -4.80
CA GLN A 44 1.24 6.11 -4.71
C GLN A 44 2.16 5.06 -5.32
N GLU A 45 2.91 4.34 -4.47
CA GLU A 45 3.63 3.14 -4.89
C GLU A 45 2.61 2.05 -5.24
N SER A 46 2.75 1.48 -6.45
CA SER A 46 1.97 0.31 -6.87
C SER A 46 2.64 -0.96 -6.40
N ALA A 47 1.85 -1.94 -5.98
CA ALA A 47 2.39 -3.26 -5.67
C ALA A 47 3.00 -3.90 -6.91
N PRO A 48 4.18 -4.52 -6.79
CA PRO A 48 4.86 -5.16 -7.90
C PRO A 48 4.07 -6.38 -8.40
N GLN A 49 3.99 -6.53 -9.69
CA GLN A 49 3.42 -7.72 -10.33
C GLN A 49 4.50 -8.80 -10.42
N ALA A 50 4.49 -9.71 -9.46
CA ALA A 50 5.49 -10.78 -9.35
C ALA A 50 4.82 -12.14 -9.24
N THR A 51 5.44 -13.15 -9.83
CA THR A 51 5.07 -14.56 -9.68
C THR A 51 5.95 -15.19 -8.63
N LEU A 52 5.34 -15.86 -7.66
CA LEU A 52 6.03 -16.52 -6.57
C LEU A 52 5.87 -18.05 -6.70
N ALA A 53 6.95 -18.77 -6.43
CA ALA A 53 6.97 -20.23 -6.38
C ALA A 53 7.16 -20.70 -4.94
N TYR A 54 6.34 -21.67 -4.55
CA TYR A 54 6.37 -22.29 -3.22
C TYR A 54 6.97 -23.68 -3.32
N ASN A 55 8.01 -23.94 -2.53
CA ASN A 55 8.61 -25.26 -2.41
C ASN A 55 8.35 -25.78 -1.00
N TYR A 56 7.57 -26.84 -0.91
CA TYR A 56 7.21 -27.51 0.34
C TYR A 56 8.17 -28.64 0.67
N ASP A 57 8.53 -28.76 1.92
CA ASP A 57 9.39 -29.81 2.47
C ASP A 57 8.71 -30.44 3.68
N ASP A 58 8.26 -31.68 3.49
CA ASP A 58 7.55 -32.46 4.50
C ASP A 58 8.49 -33.24 5.44
N THR A 59 9.81 -33.06 5.33
CA THR A 59 10.78 -33.84 6.11
C THR A 59 10.85 -33.43 7.58
N GLY A 60 10.28 -32.28 7.94
CA GLY A 60 10.30 -31.73 9.30
C GLY A 60 9.01 -31.95 10.09
N LEU A 61 8.25 -33.00 9.83
CA LEU A 61 6.96 -33.25 10.48
C LEU A 61 7.09 -33.29 11.99
N THR A 62 6.41 -32.36 12.68
CA THR A 62 6.21 -32.37 14.12
C THR A 62 4.72 -32.55 14.42
N HIS A 63 4.37 -32.76 15.69
CA HIS A 63 2.97 -32.90 16.09
C HIS A 63 2.14 -31.61 15.82
N ASP A 64 2.83 -30.49 15.73
CA ASP A 64 2.19 -29.16 15.62
C ASP A 64 2.21 -28.59 14.19
N TYR A 65 3.08 -29.08 13.28
CA TYR A 65 3.23 -28.56 11.92
C TYR A 65 3.48 -29.68 10.92
N ARG A 66 2.96 -29.52 9.69
CA ARG A 66 3.13 -30.52 8.64
C ARG A 66 4.50 -30.47 7.98
N GLY A 67 5.13 -29.32 7.93
CA GLY A 67 6.43 -29.17 7.30
C GLY A 67 6.89 -27.73 7.22
N THR A 68 7.83 -27.49 6.33
CA THR A 68 8.32 -26.15 6.05
C THR A 68 8.21 -25.83 4.56
N PHE A 69 8.09 -24.56 4.23
CA PHE A 69 8.13 -24.11 2.86
C PHE A 69 9.12 -22.97 2.64
N THR A 70 9.53 -22.82 1.40
CA THR A 70 10.39 -21.74 0.92
C THR A 70 9.70 -21.02 -0.21
N VAL A 71 9.69 -19.70 -0.16
CA VAL A 71 9.13 -18.85 -1.20
C VAL A 71 10.24 -18.26 -2.04
N LYS A 72 10.16 -18.44 -3.36
CA LYS A 72 11.08 -17.88 -4.34
C LYS A 72 10.35 -16.95 -5.30
N HIS A 73 11.04 -15.92 -5.74
CA HIS A 73 10.60 -15.06 -6.84
C HIS A 73 10.83 -15.79 -8.17
N ASP A 74 9.78 -16.24 -8.83
CA ASP A 74 9.87 -17.01 -10.07
C ASP A 74 9.96 -16.11 -11.33
N GLY A 75 9.36 -14.92 -11.26
CA GLY A 75 9.40 -13.94 -12.36
C GLY A 75 8.53 -12.73 -12.12
N GLY A 76 8.59 -11.79 -13.08
CA GLY A 76 7.84 -10.54 -13.01
C GLY A 76 8.67 -9.37 -12.53
N GLU A 77 8.01 -8.37 -11.97
CA GLU A 77 8.67 -7.16 -11.49
C GLU A 77 9.46 -7.40 -10.21
N THR A 78 10.56 -6.68 -10.09
CA THR A 78 11.36 -6.70 -8.87
C THR A 78 10.58 -6.15 -7.69
N ILE A 79 10.45 -6.94 -6.64
CA ILE A 79 9.81 -6.52 -5.40
C ILE A 79 10.78 -5.60 -4.66
N LYS A 80 10.48 -4.31 -4.67
CA LYS A 80 11.22 -3.25 -3.96
C LYS A 80 10.33 -2.72 -2.85
N GLY A 81 10.95 -2.15 -1.85
CA GLY A 81 10.25 -1.35 -0.87
C GLY A 81 10.11 -1.98 0.49
N GLY A 82 9.00 -1.74 1.14
CA GLY A 82 8.76 -2.00 2.53
C GLY A 82 8.69 -3.47 2.94
N PRO A 83 8.31 -3.73 4.17
CA PRO A 83 8.31 -5.08 4.71
C PRO A 83 7.30 -5.98 3.99
N LEU A 84 7.76 -7.17 3.63
CA LEU A 84 6.90 -8.28 3.28
C LEU A 84 6.37 -8.91 4.56
N SER A 85 5.10 -9.27 4.59
CA SER A 85 4.53 -10.08 5.66
C SER A 85 3.93 -11.35 5.10
N ILE A 86 4.18 -12.46 5.77
CA ILE A 86 3.64 -13.77 5.44
C ILE A 86 2.72 -14.17 6.58
N LYS A 87 1.48 -14.48 6.24
CA LYS A 87 0.47 -14.91 7.20
C LYS A 87 -0.17 -16.20 6.72
N GLY A 88 -0.46 -17.07 7.65
CA GLY A 88 -1.25 -18.27 7.43
C GLY A 88 -2.64 -18.15 8.03
N SER A 89 -3.57 -18.91 7.47
CA SER A 89 -4.95 -19.02 7.95
C SER A 89 -5.15 -20.10 8.98
N ASN A 90 -4.10 -20.55 9.69
CA ASN A 90 -4.18 -21.71 10.58
C ASN A 90 -5.41 -21.65 11.50
N THR A 91 -6.34 -22.59 11.26
CA THR A 91 -7.58 -22.73 12.03
C THR A 91 -7.45 -23.78 13.14
N THR A 92 -6.42 -24.62 13.08
CA THR A 92 -6.29 -25.79 13.98
C THR A 92 -5.81 -25.38 15.38
N ALA A 93 -5.05 -24.31 15.50
CA ALA A 93 -4.55 -23.80 16.78
C ALA A 93 -5.49 -22.78 17.48
N GLY A 94 -6.69 -22.55 16.95
CA GLY A 94 -7.67 -21.62 17.53
C GLY A 94 -7.30 -20.14 17.47
N SER A 95 -6.26 -19.79 16.73
CA SER A 95 -5.78 -18.41 16.56
C SER A 95 -5.73 -18.05 15.08
N ALA A 96 -6.87 -17.62 14.54
CA ALA A 96 -6.92 -17.06 13.18
C ALA A 96 -5.91 -15.92 13.04
N GLY A 97 -4.97 -16.05 12.10
CA GLY A 97 -4.02 -15.00 11.77
C GLY A 97 -2.70 -15.03 12.54
N VAL A 98 -2.26 -16.20 13.01
CA VAL A 98 -0.91 -16.35 13.54
C VAL A 98 0.10 -16.05 12.42
N ALA A 99 1.06 -15.19 12.71
CA ALA A 99 2.17 -14.95 11.81
C ALA A 99 2.96 -16.26 11.65
N ILE A 100 3.06 -16.73 10.40
CA ILE A 100 3.92 -17.87 10.09
C ILE A 100 5.34 -17.53 10.55
N SER A 101 5.94 -18.40 11.35
CA SER A 101 7.33 -18.23 11.76
C SER A 101 8.23 -18.49 10.56
N CYS A 102 8.71 -17.42 9.95
CA CYS A 102 9.55 -17.44 8.75
C CYS A 102 10.74 -16.53 8.91
N SER A 103 11.83 -16.91 8.29
CA SER A 103 12.92 -15.99 8.01
C SER A 103 12.63 -15.28 6.68
N ILE A 104 12.10 -14.05 6.76
CA ILE A 104 11.88 -13.22 5.57
C ILE A 104 13.17 -12.47 5.28
N ASN A 105 13.67 -12.60 4.06
CA ASN A 105 14.84 -11.86 3.62
C ASN A 105 14.46 -10.39 3.42
N SER A 106 15.26 -9.49 3.99
CA SER A 106 15.08 -8.06 3.81
C SER A 106 15.74 -7.58 2.51
N GLY A 107 15.17 -6.58 1.88
CA GLY A 107 15.76 -5.91 0.73
C GLY A 107 14.98 -6.06 -0.56
N THR A 108 15.69 -5.99 -1.67
CA THR A 108 15.12 -6.07 -3.03
C THR A 108 15.14 -7.50 -3.51
N HIS A 109 14.00 -8.01 -3.98
CA HIS A 109 13.87 -9.35 -4.53
C HIS A 109 13.65 -9.31 -6.03
N SER A 110 14.60 -9.86 -6.77
CA SER A 110 14.53 -10.06 -8.21
C SER A 110 14.23 -11.52 -8.54
N ALA A 111 13.88 -11.81 -9.78
CA ALA A 111 13.65 -13.17 -10.24
C ALA A 111 14.80 -14.11 -9.88
N GLY A 112 14.48 -15.27 -9.34
CA GLY A 112 15.42 -16.26 -8.82
C GLY A 112 15.83 -16.09 -7.35
N SER A 113 15.51 -14.96 -6.70
CA SER A 113 15.83 -14.75 -5.29
C SER A 113 14.85 -15.46 -4.34
N THR A 114 15.34 -15.85 -3.18
CA THR A 114 14.50 -16.40 -2.10
C THR A 114 13.94 -15.26 -1.27
N LEU A 115 12.62 -15.18 -1.15
CA LEU A 115 11.92 -14.20 -0.31
C LEU A 115 11.90 -14.64 1.15
N ALA A 116 11.53 -15.88 1.36
CA ALA A 116 11.40 -16.44 2.71
C ALA A 116 11.78 -17.92 2.72
N SER A 117 12.28 -18.40 3.85
CA SER A 117 12.68 -19.79 4.03
C SER A 117 12.37 -20.27 5.44
N GLY A 118 12.20 -21.60 5.57
CA GLY A 118 11.91 -22.23 6.84
C GLY A 118 10.56 -21.84 7.45
N CYS A 119 9.61 -21.47 6.59
CA CYS A 119 8.26 -21.13 6.99
C CYS A 119 7.50 -22.40 7.36
N GLN A 120 6.97 -22.48 8.56
CA GLN A 120 6.16 -23.61 8.99
C GLN A 120 4.75 -23.51 8.44
N TYR A 121 4.11 -24.62 8.09
CA TYR A 121 2.75 -24.66 7.58
C TYR A 121 1.96 -25.88 8.07
N ASP A 122 0.65 -25.77 8.04
CA ASP A 122 -0.30 -26.85 8.22
C ASP A 122 -0.97 -27.24 6.90
N SER A 123 -1.45 -28.48 6.83
CA SER A 123 -2.19 -28.96 5.65
C SER A 123 -3.48 -28.17 5.43
N GLY A 124 -3.67 -27.71 4.21
CA GLY A 124 -4.83 -26.91 3.80
C GLY A 124 -4.80 -25.46 4.30
N GLU A 125 -3.68 -25.03 4.86
CA GLU A 125 -3.50 -23.64 5.29
C GLU A 125 -3.39 -22.70 4.08
N THR A 126 -4.12 -21.58 4.13
CA THR A 126 -3.96 -20.52 3.13
C THR A 126 -2.83 -19.58 3.55
N ILE A 127 -1.81 -19.53 2.73
CA ILE A 127 -0.64 -18.69 2.91
C ILE A 127 -0.83 -17.40 2.12
N THR A 128 -0.80 -16.26 2.81
CA THR A 128 -0.98 -14.95 2.19
C THR A 128 0.30 -14.15 2.33
N ILE A 129 0.83 -13.65 1.22
CA ILE A 129 1.98 -12.74 1.19
C ILE A 129 1.49 -11.34 0.88
N THR A 130 1.73 -10.43 1.81
CA THR A 130 1.35 -9.03 1.70
C THR A 130 2.60 -8.18 1.54
N TRP A 131 2.61 -7.37 0.51
CA TRP A 131 3.57 -6.30 0.30
C TRP A 131 3.04 -5.00 0.92
N THR A 132 3.94 -4.22 1.49
CA THR A 132 3.63 -2.89 2.02
C THR A 132 4.54 -1.88 1.34
N SER A 133 4.02 -0.69 1.01
CA SER A 133 4.81 0.39 0.43
C SER A 133 5.92 0.84 1.39
N SER A 134 6.96 1.48 0.86
CA SER A 134 8.07 2.01 1.67
C SER A 134 7.61 3.09 2.65
N SER A 135 6.56 3.82 2.32
CA SER A 135 5.92 4.81 3.20
C SER A 135 5.01 4.18 4.27
N GLY A 136 4.58 2.92 4.08
CA GLY A 136 3.61 2.25 4.94
C GLY A 136 2.15 2.60 4.66
N ASP A 137 1.87 3.49 3.70
CA ASP A 137 0.53 4.02 3.44
C ASP A 137 -0.38 3.07 2.65
N SER A 138 0.21 2.09 1.97
CA SER A 138 -0.54 1.10 1.20
C SER A 138 0.01 -0.31 1.42
N SER A 139 -0.91 -1.27 1.48
CA SER A 139 -0.58 -2.69 1.57
C SER A 139 -1.43 -3.47 0.58
N GLN A 140 -0.82 -4.43 -0.10
CA GLN A 140 -1.50 -5.26 -1.08
C GLN A 140 -1.07 -6.71 -0.98
N ILE A 141 -2.01 -7.64 -1.13
CA ILE A 141 -1.71 -9.07 -1.25
C ILE A 141 -1.11 -9.28 -2.63
N ILE A 142 0.12 -9.80 -2.66
CA ILE A 142 0.84 -10.11 -3.90
C ILE A 142 0.79 -11.59 -4.26
N SER A 143 0.50 -12.47 -3.29
CA SER A 143 0.31 -13.89 -3.53
C SER A 143 -0.56 -14.53 -2.45
N GLU A 144 -1.38 -15.49 -2.87
CA GLU A 144 -2.17 -16.35 -2.01
C GLU A 144 -2.05 -17.77 -2.53
N GLU A 145 -1.70 -18.71 -1.65
CA GLU A 145 -1.47 -20.12 -1.97
C GLU A 145 -2.05 -21.00 -0.86
N THR A 146 -2.58 -22.16 -1.23
CA THR A 146 -3.06 -23.15 -0.25
C THR A 146 -2.05 -24.27 -0.13
N ALA A 147 -1.56 -24.50 1.08
CA ALA A 147 -0.61 -25.56 1.39
C ALA A 147 -1.22 -26.96 1.16
N PRO A 148 -0.44 -27.93 0.74
CA PRO A 148 -0.89 -29.30 0.46
C PRO A 148 -1.35 -30.07 1.70
#